data_9f8044a265d2fb3ea908e233e041056d
#
_entry.id   9f8044a265d2fb3ea908e233e041056d
#
_cell.length_a   1.000
_cell.length_b   1.000
_cell.length_c   1.000
_cell.angle_alpha   90.00
_cell.angle_beta   90.00
_cell.angle_gamma   90.00
#
_symmetry.space_group_name_H-M   'P 1'
#
loop_
_entity.id
_entity.type
_entity.pdbx_description
1 polymer ?
#
loop_
_entity_poly.entity_id
_entity_poly.type
_entity_poly.pdbx_seq_one_letter_code
_entity_poly.pdbx_strand_id
1 'polypeptide(L)'
;MADRTHGNPFTAVLSGALDQRNKDPKVPPVPRGVRLDGRTCLVTGANSGLGKAIAIRLAERGAHVIMACRSGIPQAGQDVRAESGSDKVEMIQVDLSDFDSITAFCDELRDRNVTLDVAVFNAGVVPATSRQSKHGLELMFAVNFLAKFVVLNRLLHDGVIPNAVYGDNSRAEDP
;
A
#
# COMPACT_ATOMS: atom_id res chain seq x y z
N MET A 1 22.98 27.79 -5.17
CA MET A 1 22.54 26.59 -4.44
C MET A 1 22.87 26.80 -2.98
N ALA A 2 21.90 27.14 -2.13
CA ALA A 2 22.14 27.38 -0.72
C ALA A 2 22.05 26.04 0.02
N ASP A 3 23.15 25.66 0.63
CA ASP A 3 23.27 24.51 1.52
C ASP A 3 22.39 24.73 2.76
N ARG A 4 21.23 24.03 2.83
CA ARG A 4 20.34 24.05 3.98
C ARG A 4 20.77 22.96 4.97
N THR A 5 21.87 23.22 5.70
CA THR A 5 22.24 22.38 6.83
C THR A 5 21.23 22.59 7.97
N HIS A 6 20.34 21.63 8.17
CA HIS A 6 19.43 21.62 9.32
C HIS A 6 20.21 21.26 10.60
N GLY A 7 20.83 22.24 11.23
CA GLY A 7 21.65 22.08 12.41
C GLY A 7 20.90 21.82 13.73
N ASN A 8 19.55 21.81 13.73
CA ASN A 8 18.76 21.64 14.95
C ASN A 8 17.38 21.00 14.61
N PRO A 9 16.95 19.95 15.33
CA PRO A 9 15.66 19.31 15.09
C PRO A 9 14.46 20.27 15.21
N PHE A 10 14.54 21.29 16.03
CA PHE A 10 13.50 22.32 16.13
C PHE A 10 13.39 23.18 14.85
N THR A 11 14.49 23.53 14.23
CA THR A 11 14.48 24.29 12.96
C THR A 11 13.99 23.42 11.81
N ALA A 12 14.25 22.11 11.82
CA ALA A 12 13.74 21.18 10.83
C ALA A 12 12.21 21.03 10.91
N VAL A 13 11.64 20.95 12.12
CA VAL A 13 10.19 20.88 12.34
C VAL A 13 9.53 22.22 11.93
N LEU A 14 10.13 23.35 12.28
CA LEU A 14 9.59 24.66 11.94
C LEU A 14 9.66 24.94 10.44
N SER A 15 10.76 24.56 9.77
CA SER A 15 10.89 24.68 8.32
C SER A 15 9.90 23.75 7.61
N GLY A 16 9.70 22.52 8.08
CA GLY A 16 8.69 21.60 7.53
C GLY A 16 7.27 22.16 7.66
N ALA A 17 6.93 22.80 8.79
CA ALA A 17 5.63 23.44 8.97
C ALA A 17 5.45 24.69 8.08
N LEU A 18 6.53 25.44 7.84
CA LEU A 18 6.52 26.59 6.94
C LEU A 18 6.47 26.16 5.46
N ASP A 19 7.17 25.08 5.10
CA ASP A 19 7.12 24.51 3.74
C ASP A 19 5.73 23.98 3.40
N GLN A 20 4.97 23.45 4.39
CA GLN A 20 3.56 23.08 4.19
C GLN A 20 2.64 24.29 3.88
N ARG A 21 3.01 25.49 4.24
CA ARG A 21 2.29 26.76 3.89
C ARG A 21 2.69 27.30 2.53
N ASN A 22 3.86 26.96 2.01
CA ASN A 22 4.23 27.25 0.64
C ASN A 22 3.37 26.35 -0.26
N LYS A 23 2.57 26.97 -1.11
CA LYS A 23 1.69 26.28 -2.07
C LYS A 23 2.57 25.54 -3.08
N ASP A 24 2.91 24.29 -2.75
CA ASP A 24 3.44 23.39 -3.75
C ASP A 24 2.51 23.38 -4.96
N PRO A 25 3.05 23.22 -6.17
CA PRO A 25 2.22 23.09 -7.36
C PRO A 25 1.18 22.01 -7.06
N LYS A 26 -0.09 22.38 -6.99
CA LYS A 26 -1.18 21.47 -6.67
C LYS A 26 -1.13 20.35 -7.69
N VAL A 27 -0.81 19.14 -7.23
CA VAL A 27 -0.97 17.95 -8.07
C VAL A 27 -2.39 18.01 -8.64
N PRO A 28 -2.56 18.06 -9.96
CA PRO A 28 -3.88 18.14 -10.54
C PRO A 28 -4.71 16.95 -10.06
N PRO A 29 -5.99 17.14 -9.73
CA PRO A 29 -6.84 16.04 -9.32
C PRO A 29 -6.91 15.02 -10.45
N VAL A 30 -6.89 13.74 -10.09
CA VAL A 30 -7.10 12.66 -11.06
C VAL A 30 -8.43 12.91 -11.78
N PRO A 31 -8.46 12.89 -13.13
CA PRO A 31 -9.68 13.11 -13.88
C PRO A 31 -10.82 12.21 -13.41
N ARG A 32 -12.03 12.74 -13.31
CA ARG A 32 -13.20 11.98 -12.81
C ARG A 32 -13.54 10.76 -13.67
N GLY A 33 -13.14 10.77 -14.94
CA GLY A 33 -13.40 9.70 -15.90
C GLY A 33 -12.46 8.49 -15.81
N VAL A 34 -11.40 8.55 -15.00
CA VAL A 34 -10.49 7.40 -14.85
C VAL A 34 -11.21 6.29 -14.10
N ARG A 35 -11.39 5.16 -14.77
CA ARG A 35 -12.01 3.94 -14.24
C ARG A 35 -10.99 2.84 -14.10
N LEU A 36 -11.25 1.93 -13.14
CA LEU A 36 -10.43 0.77 -12.84
C LEU A 36 -11.25 -0.52 -12.85
N ASP A 37 -12.31 -0.54 -13.68
CA ASP A 37 -13.16 -1.72 -13.81
C ASP A 37 -12.32 -2.91 -14.33
N GLY A 38 -12.48 -4.07 -13.69
CA GLY A 38 -11.73 -5.27 -14.03
C GLY A 38 -10.27 -5.28 -13.53
N ARG A 39 -9.81 -4.21 -12.86
CA ARG A 39 -8.47 -4.17 -12.26
C ARG A 39 -8.50 -4.64 -10.81
N THR A 40 -7.48 -5.39 -10.40
CA THR A 40 -7.28 -5.84 -9.02
C THR A 40 -6.16 -5.04 -8.37
N CYS A 41 -6.47 -4.39 -7.26
CA CYS A 41 -5.58 -3.51 -6.53
C CYS A 41 -5.32 -4.04 -5.11
N LEU A 42 -4.06 -4.21 -4.74
CA LEU A 42 -3.64 -4.54 -3.38
C LEU A 42 -3.26 -3.26 -2.63
N VAL A 43 -3.73 -3.12 -1.38
CA VAL A 43 -3.32 -2.02 -0.48
C VAL A 43 -2.93 -2.60 0.88
N THR A 44 -1.66 -2.48 1.28
CA THR A 44 -1.22 -2.89 2.61
C THR A 44 -1.50 -1.80 3.65
N GLY A 45 -1.91 -2.19 4.87
CA GLY A 45 -2.24 -1.25 5.94
C GLY A 45 -3.48 -0.40 5.63
N ALA A 46 -4.46 -1.00 4.94
CA ALA A 46 -5.66 -0.32 4.48
C ALA A 46 -6.79 -0.23 5.53
N ASN A 47 -6.56 -0.67 6.77
CA ASN A 47 -7.57 -0.63 7.83
C ASN A 47 -7.80 0.76 8.44
N SER A 48 -6.90 1.73 8.18
CA SER A 48 -7.00 3.09 8.72
C SER A 48 -6.22 4.12 7.90
N GLY A 49 -6.44 5.40 8.21
CA GLY A 49 -5.62 6.50 7.69
C GLY A 49 -5.52 6.56 6.17
N LEU A 50 -4.30 6.81 5.67
CA LEU A 50 -4.03 6.96 4.24
C LEU A 50 -4.37 5.69 3.44
N GLY A 51 -4.01 4.50 3.97
CA GLY A 51 -4.30 3.23 3.30
C GLY A 51 -5.80 2.99 3.11
N LYS A 52 -6.63 3.31 4.13
CA LYS A 52 -8.10 3.24 4.01
C LYS A 52 -8.63 4.22 2.97
N ALA A 53 -8.13 5.46 2.97
CA ALA A 53 -8.52 6.45 1.99
C ALA A 53 -8.16 6.04 0.55
N ILE A 54 -6.98 5.44 0.35
CA ILE A 54 -6.57 4.89 -0.96
C ILE A 54 -7.53 3.76 -1.38
N ALA A 55 -7.83 2.81 -0.48
CA ALA A 55 -8.73 1.69 -0.76
C ALA A 55 -10.12 2.18 -1.20
N ILE A 56 -10.69 3.19 -0.50
CA ILE A 56 -11.96 3.81 -0.86
C ILE A 56 -11.88 4.39 -2.30
N ARG A 57 -10.84 5.18 -2.60
CA ARG A 57 -10.69 5.82 -3.91
C ARG A 57 -10.50 4.84 -5.07
N LEU A 58 -9.84 3.72 -4.83
CA LEU A 58 -9.72 2.65 -5.82
C LEU A 58 -11.05 1.94 -6.04
N ALA A 59 -11.77 1.61 -4.94
CA ALA A 59 -13.07 0.97 -4.98
C ALA A 59 -14.15 1.84 -5.67
N GLU A 60 -14.19 3.16 -5.39
CA GLU A 60 -15.06 4.13 -6.08
C GLU A 60 -14.86 4.16 -7.61
N ARG A 61 -13.65 3.81 -8.06
CA ARG A 61 -13.32 3.73 -9.49
C ARG A 61 -13.63 2.38 -10.13
N GLY A 62 -14.17 1.45 -9.36
CA GLY A 62 -14.60 0.14 -9.85
C GLY A 62 -13.55 -0.97 -9.72
N ALA A 63 -12.39 -0.70 -9.12
CA ALA A 63 -11.39 -1.72 -8.85
C ALA A 63 -11.91 -2.80 -7.89
N HIS A 64 -11.42 -4.01 -8.05
CA HIS A 64 -11.43 -5.02 -6.99
C HIS A 64 -10.29 -4.72 -6.02
N VAL A 65 -10.59 -4.41 -4.77
CA VAL A 65 -9.60 -3.97 -3.77
C VAL A 65 -9.35 -5.07 -2.74
N ILE A 66 -8.12 -5.52 -2.67
CA ILE A 66 -7.62 -6.43 -1.64
C ILE A 66 -6.92 -5.59 -0.56
N MET A 67 -7.52 -5.53 0.62
CA MET A 67 -6.98 -4.82 1.79
C MET A 67 -6.16 -5.80 2.64
N ALA A 68 -4.84 -5.71 2.58
CA ALA A 68 -3.94 -6.55 3.36
C ALA A 68 -3.64 -5.87 4.70
N CYS A 69 -4.17 -6.42 5.81
CA CYS A 69 -4.15 -5.78 7.11
C CYS A 69 -3.85 -6.77 8.24
N ARG A 70 -3.19 -6.29 9.29
CA ARG A 70 -2.96 -7.08 10.50
C ARG A 70 -4.20 -7.23 11.38
N SER A 71 -5.04 -6.20 11.38
CA SER A 71 -6.20 -6.08 12.29
C SER A 71 -7.33 -5.29 11.65
N GLY A 72 -8.46 -5.18 12.36
CA GLY A 72 -9.64 -4.45 11.87
C GLY A 72 -10.49 -5.26 10.88
N ILE A 73 -10.29 -6.57 10.83
CA ILE A 73 -11.01 -7.50 9.97
C ILE A 73 -12.23 -8.05 10.74
N PRO A 74 -13.44 -8.03 10.17
CA PRO A 74 -13.81 -7.56 8.82
C PRO A 74 -14.24 -6.09 8.76
N GLN A 75 -14.26 -5.37 9.90
CA GLN A 75 -14.91 -4.08 10.05
C GLN A 75 -14.38 -3.03 9.05
N ALA A 76 -13.07 -2.90 8.92
CA ALA A 76 -12.49 -1.90 8.01
C ALA A 76 -12.89 -2.14 6.54
N GLY A 77 -13.07 -3.40 6.13
CA GLY A 77 -13.56 -3.74 4.80
C GLY A 77 -15.04 -3.34 4.60
N GLN A 78 -15.85 -3.55 5.63
CA GLN A 78 -17.26 -3.11 5.63
C GLN A 78 -17.38 -1.59 5.52
N ASP A 79 -16.54 -0.86 6.26
CA ASP A 79 -16.50 0.60 6.20
C ASP A 79 -16.11 1.07 4.78
N VAL A 80 -15.08 0.46 4.16
CA VAL A 80 -14.64 0.82 2.81
C VAL A 80 -15.74 0.54 1.79
N ARG A 81 -16.46 -0.58 1.89
CA ARG A 81 -17.63 -0.86 1.03
C ARG A 81 -18.72 0.19 1.18
N ALA A 82 -19.07 0.52 2.44
CA ALA A 82 -20.11 1.52 2.74
C ALA A 82 -19.73 2.91 2.21
N GLU A 83 -18.47 3.33 2.40
CA GLU A 83 -18.00 4.66 1.99
C GLU A 83 -17.79 4.76 0.47
N SER A 84 -17.33 3.69 -0.20
CA SER A 84 -17.10 3.68 -1.65
C SER A 84 -18.34 3.34 -2.49
N GLY A 85 -19.36 2.73 -1.88
CA GLY A 85 -20.52 2.18 -2.59
C GLY A 85 -20.19 0.96 -3.45
N SER A 86 -19.06 0.27 -3.18
CA SER A 86 -18.59 -0.87 -3.97
C SER A 86 -18.49 -2.13 -3.12
N ASP A 87 -19.09 -3.23 -3.58
CA ASP A 87 -18.97 -4.54 -2.94
C ASP A 87 -17.65 -5.27 -3.30
N LYS A 88 -16.87 -4.73 -4.26
CA LYS A 88 -15.62 -5.33 -4.75
C LYS A 88 -14.44 -5.02 -3.82
N VAL A 89 -14.61 -5.27 -2.53
CA VAL A 89 -13.59 -5.05 -1.50
C VAL A 89 -13.49 -6.29 -0.63
N GLU A 90 -12.31 -6.81 -0.46
CA GLU A 90 -12.04 -7.92 0.45
C GLU A 90 -10.86 -7.62 1.37
N MET A 91 -10.76 -8.35 2.47
CA MET A 91 -9.65 -8.22 3.41
C MET A 91 -8.94 -9.56 3.55
N ILE A 92 -7.61 -9.51 3.51
CA ILE A 92 -6.72 -10.63 3.81
C ILE A 92 -5.83 -10.25 4.99
N GLN A 93 -5.67 -11.17 5.94
CA GLN A 93 -4.84 -10.94 7.10
C GLN A 93 -3.36 -11.09 6.75
N VAL A 94 -2.54 -10.12 7.17
CA VAL A 94 -1.08 -10.21 7.13
C VAL A 94 -0.45 -9.37 8.25
N ASP A 95 0.45 -9.97 9.00
CA ASP A 95 1.37 -9.25 9.88
C ASP A 95 2.74 -9.12 9.22
N LEU A 96 3.08 -7.91 8.79
CA LEU A 96 4.35 -7.63 8.11
C LEU A 96 5.58 -7.70 9.03
N SER A 97 5.40 -7.90 10.34
CA SER A 97 6.49 -8.18 11.28
C SER A 97 6.79 -9.68 11.42
N ASP A 98 5.99 -10.55 10.78
CA ASP A 98 6.09 -12.00 10.86
C ASP A 98 6.22 -12.61 9.45
N PHE A 99 7.37 -13.22 9.14
CA PHE A 99 7.62 -13.82 7.83
C PHE A 99 6.75 -15.05 7.54
N ASP A 100 6.32 -15.79 8.57
CA ASP A 100 5.37 -16.89 8.38
C ASP A 100 4.01 -16.35 7.91
N SER A 101 3.56 -15.22 8.50
CA SER A 101 2.35 -14.54 8.06
C SER A 101 2.46 -13.97 6.65
N ILE A 102 3.62 -13.41 6.29
CA ILE A 102 3.89 -12.93 4.91
C ILE A 102 3.83 -14.10 3.92
N THR A 103 4.44 -15.24 4.27
CA THR A 103 4.45 -16.43 3.42
C THR A 103 3.02 -16.93 3.19
N ALA A 104 2.24 -17.10 4.24
CA ALA A 104 0.84 -17.54 4.15
C ALA A 104 -0.02 -16.58 3.30
N PHE A 105 0.18 -15.27 3.44
CA PHE A 105 -0.49 -14.25 2.64
C PHE A 105 -0.16 -14.37 1.14
N CYS A 106 1.12 -14.52 0.81
CA CYS A 106 1.55 -14.66 -0.59
C CYS A 106 1.04 -15.98 -1.20
N ASP A 107 1.09 -17.07 -0.42
CA ASP A 107 0.56 -18.38 -0.84
C ASP A 107 -0.94 -18.31 -1.10
N GLU A 108 -1.72 -17.64 -0.25
CA GLU A 108 -3.16 -17.43 -0.46
C GLU A 108 -3.45 -16.71 -1.77
N LEU A 109 -2.73 -15.64 -2.10
CA LEU A 109 -2.91 -14.92 -3.37
C LEU A 109 -2.56 -15.79 -4.58
N ARG A 110 -1.46 -16.56 -4.50
CA ARG A 110 -1.04 -17.49 -5.55
C ARG A 110 -2.09 -18.60 -5.76
N ASP A 111 -2.51 -19.26 -4.69
CA ASP A 111 -3.41 -20.42 -4.75
C ASP A 111 -4.81 -20.02 -5.25
N ARG A 112 -5.22 -18.77 -5.01
CA ARG A 112 -6.44 -18.18 -5.57
C ARG A 112 -6.26 -17.67 -7.00
N ASN A 113 -5.08 -17.83 -7.61
CA ASN A 113 -4.74 -17.32 -8.94
C ASN A 113 -5.03 -15.82 -9.11
N VAL A 114 -4.75 -15.03 -8.07
CA VAL A 114 -4.92 -13.58 -8.12
C VAL A 114 -3.89 -12.98 -9.07
N THR A 115 -4.33 -12.06 -9.92
CA THR A 115 -3.44 -11.20 -10.73
C THR A 115 -3.62 -9.76 -10.28
N LEU A 116 -2.54 -9.12 -9.85
CA LEU A 116 -2.53 -7.74 -9.39
C LEU A 116 -2.15 -6.78 -10.51
N ASP A 117 -2.99 -5.80 -10.78
CA ASP A 117 -2.70 -4.68 -11.69
C ASP A 117 -1.98 -3.53 -10.95
N VAL A 118 -2.31 -3.35 -9.67
CA VAL A 118 -1.72 -2.30 -8.82
C VAL A 118 -1.41 -2.86 -7.44
N ALA A 119 -0.21 -2.60 -6.92
CA ALA A 119 0.17 -2.92 -5.55
C ALA A 119 0.66 -1.67 -4.81
N VAL A 120 -0.04 -1.29 -3.73
CA VAL A 120 0.28 -0.13 -2.89
C VAL A 120 0.82 -0.61 -1.55
N PHE A 121 2.13 -0.57 -1.38
CA PHE A 121 2.83 -0.93 -0.14
C PHE A 121 2.82 0.24 0.85
N ASN A 122 1.61 0.59 1.34
CA ASN A 122 1.37 1.73 2.23
C ASN A 122 1.72 1.42 3.69
N ALA A 123 1.55 0.18 4.16
CA ALA A 123 1.76 -0.16 5.56
C ALA A 123 3.11 0.34 6.10
N GLY A 124 3.11 0.84 7.30
CA GLY A 124 4.31 1.28 8.01
C GLY A 124 4.03 1.49 9.48
N VAL A 125 5.07 1.40 10.30
CA VAL A 125 5.01 1.62 11.74
C VAL A 125 6.13 2.54 12.19
N VAL A 126 5.84 3.37 13.19
CA VAL A 126 6.81 4.21 13.89
C VAL A 126 6.52 4.05 15.38
N PRO A 127 7.09 3.04 16.05
CA PRO A 127 6.89 2.82 17.47
C PRO A 127 7.61 3.91 18.30
N ALA A 128 6.99 4.32 19.42
CA ALA A 128 7.57 5.33 20.30
C ALA A 128 8.86 4.85 21.02
N THR A 129 9.07 3.54 21.12
CA THR A 129 10.24 2.92 21.72
C THR A 129 10.78 1.84 20.78
N SER A 130 12.08 1.55 20.89
CA SER A 130 12.70 0.46 20.12
C SER A 130 11.99 -0.88 20.41
N ARG A 131 11.61 -1.59 19.36
CA ARG A 131 10.92 -2.88 19.41
C ARG A 131 11.52 -3.83 18.39
N GLN A 132 11.45 -5.11 18.68
CA GLN A 132 11.84 -6.16 17.74
C GLN A 132 10.62 -6.89 17.20
N SER A 133 10.75 -7.39 15.98
CA SER A 133 9.82 -8.34 15.36
C SER A 133 9.96 -9.71 16.03
N LYS A 134 9.05 -10.66 15.71
CA LYS A 134 9.14 -12.08 16.12
C LYS A 134 10.49 -12.72 15.75
N HIS A 135 11.13 -12.25 14.70
CA HIS A 135 12.39 -12.77 14.17
C HIS A 135 13.63 -11.99 14.69
N GLY A 136 13.50 -11.18 15.73
CA GLY A 136 14.61 -10.46 16.35
C GLY A 136 15.14 -9.25 15.57
N LEU A 137 14.46 -8.85 14.49
CA LEU A 137 14.83 -7.68 13.70
C LEU A 137 14.21 -6.41 14.30
N GLU A 138 14.89 -5.26 14.12
CA GLU A 138 14.29 -3.98 14.46
C GLU A 138 12.95 -3.79 13.73
N LEU A 139 11.92 -3.37 14.45
CA LEU A 139 10.54 -3.44 13.97
C LEU A 139 10.27 -2.54 12.75
N MET A 140 10.83 -1.32 12.72
CA MET A 140 10.66 -0.42 11.58
C MET A 140 11.39 -0.95 10.35
N PHE A 141 12.59 -1.45 10.50
CA PHE A 141 13.33 -2.09 9.42
C PHE A 141 12.56 -3.31 8.88
N ALA A 142 12.05 -4.17 9.77
CA ALA A 142 11.30 -5.35 9.39
C ALA A 142 10.02 -5.00 8.60
N VAL A 143 9.19 -4.09 9.11
CA VAL A 143 7.87 -3.76 8.53
C VAL A 143 7.97 -2.77 7.37
N ASN A 144 8.75 -1.67 7.55
CA ASN A 144 8.73 -0.56 6.60
C ASN A 144 9.61 -0.82 5.37
N PHE A 145 10.58 -1.71 5.49
CA PHE A 145 11.53 -2.03 4.40
C PHE A 145 11.51 -3.50 4.00
N LEU A 146 11.95 -4.39 4.91
CA LEU A 146 12.22 -5.79 4.55
C LEU A 146 10.97 -6.55 4.14
N ALA A 147 9.85 -6.38 4.85
CA ALA A 147 8.58 -7.01 4.50
C ALA A 147 8.11 -6.63 3.09
N LYS A 148 8.23 -5.35 2.71
CA LYS A 148 7.85 -4.88 1.38
C LYS A 148 8.71 -5.52 0.30
N PHE A 149 10.01 -5.63 0.55
CA PHE A 149 10.94 -6.31 -0.34
C PHE A 149 10.59 -7.79 -0.51
N VAL A 150 10.32 -8.49 0.60
CA VAL A 150 9.98 -9.93 0.58
C VAL A 150 8.65 -10.15 -0.14
N VAL A 151 7.60 -9.40 0.21
CA VAL A 151 6.28 -9.51 -0.43
C VAL A 151 6.39 -9.24 -1.93
N LEU A 152 7.03 -8.13 -2.33
CA LEU A 152 7.17 -7.78 -3.75
C LEU A 152 7.87 -8.88 -4.54
N ASN A 153 9.02 -9.35 -4.06
CA ASN A 153 9.78 -10.41 -4.76
C ASN A 153 9.00 -11.72 -4.82
N ARG A 154 8.28 -12.08 -3.75
CA ARG A 154 7.48 -13.27 -3.72
C ARG A 154 6.30 -13.19 -4.72
N LEU A 155 5.57 -12.09 -4.74
CA LEU A 155 4.45 -11.88 -5.67
C LEU A 155 4.90 -11.83 -7.14
N LEU A 156 6.10 -11.31 -7.43
CA LEU A 156 6.71 -11.35 -8.76
C LEU A 156 7.11 -12.79 -9.13
N HIS A 157 7.75 -13.52 -8.21
CA HIS A 157 8.16 -14.90 -8.42
C HIS A 157 6.97 -15.83 -8.69
N ASP A 158 5.90 -15.66 -7.93
CA ASP A 158 4.69 -16.48 -8.01
C ASP A 158 3.75 -16.06 -9.18
N GLY A 159 4.10 -15.02 -9.94
CA GLY A 159 3.30 -14.52 -11.07
C GLY A 159 2.02 -13.78 -10.66
N VAL A 160 1.84 -13.50 -9.37
CA VAL A 160 0.71 -12.70 -8.84
C VAL A 160 0.81 -11.25 -9.35
N ILE A 161 2.01 -10.70 -9.40
CA ILE A 161 2.31 -9.48 -10.16
C ILE A 161 2.89 -9.93 -11.49
N PRO A 162 2.23 -9.65 -12.64
CA PRO A 162 2.74 -10.02 -13.94
C PRO A 162 4.13 -9.40 -14.17
N ASN A 163 5.11 -10.24 -14.41
CA ASN A 163 6.46 -9.82 -14.79
C ASN A 163 6.48 -9.67 -16.32
N ALA A 164 5.93 -8.58 -16.83
CA ALA A 164 6.11 -8.20 -18.20
C ALA A 164 7.57 -7.79 -18.36
N VAL A 165 8.44 -8.76 -18.67
CA VAL A 165 9.79 -8.48 -19.16
C VAL A 165 9.63 -7.50 -20.31
N TYR A 166 10.35 -6.39 -20.28
CA TYR A 166 10.40 -5.32 -21.26
C TYR A 166 10.08 -5.82 -22.69
N GLY A 167 8.90 -5.54 -23.18
CA GLY A 167 8.54 -5.83 -24.56
C GLY A 167 7.15 -6.37 -24.84
N ASP A 168 6.41 -6.90 -23.87
CA ASP A 168 5.01 -7.31 -24.10
C ASP A 168 4.04 -6.29 -23.50
N ASN A 169 3.79 -5.24 -24.26
CA ASN A 169 2.76 -4.24 -24.00
C ASN A 169 1.37 -4.69 -24.50
N SER A 170 1.09 -5.99 -24.54
CA SER A 170 -0.19 -6.52 -25.04
C SER A 170 -1.43 -6.06 -24.26
N ARG A 171 -1.24 -5.34 -23.13
CA ARG A 171 -2.30 -4.66 -22.37
C ARG A 171 -2.24 -3.12 -22.46
N ALA A 172 -1.37 -2.55 -23.29
CA ALA A 172 -1.23 -1.10 -23.45
C ALA A 172 -2.16 -0.50 -24.52
N GLU A 173 -3.10 -1.28 -25.02
CA GLU A 173 -4.14 -0.80 -25.93
C GLU A 173 -5.47 -0.61 -25.17
N ASP A 174 -5.47 0.33 -24.21
CA ASP A 174 -6.70 0.97 -23.79
C ASP A 174 -6.71 2.40 -24.35
N PRO A 175 -7.80 2.81 -25.03
CA PRO A 175 -7.93 4.10 -25.70
C PRO A 175 -7.99 5.29 -24.75
#